data_350746542513004e8c3365a79e391fe1
#
_entry.id   350746542513004e8c3365a79e391fe1
#
_cell.length_a   1.000
_cell.length_b   1.000
_cell.length_c   1.000
_cell.angle_alpha   90.00
_cell.angle_beta   90.00
_cell.angle_gamma   90.00
#
_symmetry.space_group_name_H-M   'P 1'
#
loop_
_entity.id
_entity.type
_entity.pdbx_description
1 polymer ?
#
loop_
_entity_poly.entity_id
_entity_poly.type
_entity_poly.pdbx_seq_one_letter_code
_entity_poly.pdbx_strand_id
1 'polypeptide(L)'
;MDTILSVKDLAVEFATYGGTVKAVRGVSFDVTRGETLAIVGESGCGKSVTVQSLMGLIPMPPGRITNGTATLNGKSILNLPAAEANKFRGVEIGMIFQDPMSSLNPTMTIGDQIAETLKVHRGKTDQEAFKIAVELLERTHIPEAPKRAKQYPFEFSGGMLQRAMIAQSLACNPAILIADEPTTALDVTIQAQILELMLELQRTENMSIILITHDLAVVARMADRVAVMYAGQIIE
;
A
#
# COMPACT_ATOMS: atom_id res chain seq x y z
N MET A 1 -9.81 22.20 -1.06
CA MET A 1 -8.82 21.14 -0.84
C MET A 1 -8.87 20.21 -2.05
N ASP A 2 -7.73 19.78 -2.56
CA ASP A 2 -7.67 18.96 -3.78
C ASP A 2 -7.83 17.48 -3.41
N THR A 3 -9.05 16.93 -3.59
CA THR A 3 -9.35 15.53 -3.31
C THR A 3 -8.73 14.65 -4.38
N ILE A 4 -7.78 13.81 -3.99
CA ILE A 4 -7.10 12.88 -4.89
C ILE A 4 -7.83 11.54 -5.03
N LEU A 5 -8.41 11.03 -3.93
CA LEU A 5 -9.20 9.80 -3.90
C LEU A 5 -10.56 10.10 -3.27
N SER A 6 -11.63 9.63 -3.90
CA SER A 6 -12.99 9.66 -3.33
C SER A 6 -13.60 8.29 -3.43
N VAL A 7 -14.05 7.75 -2.29
CA VAL A 7 -14.74 6.47 -2.15
C VAL A 7 -16.13 6.72 -1.60
N LYS A 8 -17.15 6.17 -2.25
CA LYS A 8 -18.56 6.35 -1.84
C LYS A 8 -19.27 5.01 -1.81
N ASP A 9 -19.92 4.73 -0.68
CA ASP A 9 -20.81 3.59 -0.45
C ASP A 9 -20.22 2.22 -0.84
N LEU A 10 -18.90 2.06 -0.67
CA LEU A 10 -18.22 0.81 -1.02
C LEU A 10 -18.76 -0.34 -0.18
N ALA A 11 -19.24 -1.40 -0.84
CA ALA A 11 -19.71 -2.62 -0.21
C ALA A 11 -19.07 -3.86 -0.85
N VAL A 12 -18.53 -4.73 0.00
CA VAL A 12 -17.83 -5.96 -0.42
C VAL A 12 -18.32 -7.14 0.37
N GLU A 13 -18.63 -8.21 -0.33
CA GLU A 13 -19.12 -9.46 0.24
C GLU A 13 -18.28 -10.65 -0.24
N PHE A 14 -18.23 -11.69 0.57
CA PHE A 14 -17.60 -12.97 0.25
C PHE A 14 -18.60 -14.11 0.39
N ALA A 15 -18.70 -14.93 -0.66
CA ALA A 15 -19.44 -16.17 -0.59
C ALA A 15 -18.63 -17.23 0.19
N THR A 16 -19.20 -17.80 1.23
CA THR A 16 -18.60 -18.86 2.05
C THR A 16 -19.54 -20.05 2.17
N TYR A 17 -19.05 -21.19 2.64
CA TYR A 17 -19.87 -22.37 2.92
C TYR A 17 -20.99 -22.10 3.93
N GLY A 18 -20.77 -21.16 4.87
CA GLY A 18 -21.74 -20.78 5.90
C GLY A 18 -22.70 -19.65 5.48
N GLY A 19 -22.60 -19.16 4.24
CA GLY A 19 -23.40 -18.03 3.74
C GLY A 19 -22.55 -16.87 3.25
N THR A 20 -23.16 -15.68 3.16
CA THR A 20 -22.47 -14.47 2.70
C THR A 20 -21.93 -13.66 3.86
N VAL A 21 -20.64 -13.38 3.84
CA VAL A 21 -19.97 -12.47 4.79
C VAL A 21 -19.89 -11.08 4.16
N LYS A 22 -20.49 -10.08 4.81
CA LYS A 22 -20.44 -8.67 4.40
C LYS A 22 -19.23 -8.01 5.07
N ALA A 23 -18.08 -8.04 4.40
CA ALA A 23 -16.82 -7.52 4.95
C ALA A 23 -16.75 -5.99 4.95
N VAL A 24 -17.37 -5.33 3.95
CA VAL A 24 -17.47 -3.86 3.85
C VAL A 24 -18.92 -3.50 3.56
N ARG A 25 -19.47 -2.53 4.28
CA ARG A 25 -20.91 -2.27 4.36
C ARG A 25 -21.24 -0.79 4.14
N GLY A 26 -20.91 -0.25 2.95
CA GLY A 26 -21.19 1.14 2.60
C GLY A 26 -20.17 2.14 3.16
N VAL A 27 -18.89 1.84 2.99
CA VAL A 27 -17.80 2.70 3.44
C VAL A 27 -17.64 3.88 2.48
N SER A 28 -17.58 5.11 3.04
CA SER A 28 -17.33 6.34 2.30
C SER A 28 -16.25 7.15 2.99
N PHE A 29 -15.25 7.60 2.22
CA PHE A 29 -14.20 8.52 2.65
C PHE A 29 -13.54 9.17 1.44
N ASP A 30 -12.82 10.25 1.68
CA ASP A 30 -11.97 10.92 0.71
C ASP A 30 -10.57 11.14 1.28
N VAL A 31 -9.60 11.27 0.38
CA VAL A 31 -8.20 11.59 0.71
C VAL A 31 -7.81 12.84 -0.06
N THR A 32 -7.25 13.80 0.66
CA THR A 32 -6.72 15.05 0.10
C THR A 32 -5.25 14.85 -0.30
N ARG A 33 -4.80 15.59 -1.28
CA ARG A 33 -3.39 15.54 -1.72
C ARG A 33 -2.43 15.93 -0.58
N GLY A 34 -1.42 15.09 -0.35
CA GLY A 34 -0.42 15.27 0.71
C GLY A 34 -0.90 14.91 2.11
N GLU A 35 -2.15 14.44 2.26
CA GLU A 35 -2.74 14.05 3.55
C GLU A 35 -2.36 12.60 3.92
N THR A 36 -2.22 12.34 5.21
CA THR A 36 -2.27 11.00 5.79
C THR A 36 -3.63 10.74 6.42
N LEU A 37 -4.43 9.87 5.79
CA LEU A 37 -5.66 9.34 6.38
C LEU A 37 -5.37 8.01 7.06
N ALA A 38 -5.57 7.92 8.37
CA ALA A 38 -5.52 6.65 9.09
C ALA A 38 -6.90 5.97 9.11
N ILE A 39 -6.96 4.69 8.76
CA ILE A 39 -8.15 3.84 8.95
C ILE A 39 -7.84 2.88 10.10
N VAL A 40 -8.51 3.08 11.23
CA VAL A 40 -8.29 2.31 12.46
C VAL A 40 -9.48 1.44 12.80
N GLY A 41 -9.25 0.39 13.57
CA GLY A 41 -10.31 -0.52 14.04
C GLY A 41 -9.75 -1.90 14.38
N GLU A 42 -10.58 -2.75 14.97
CA GLU A 42 -10.23 -4.11 15.36
C GLU A 42 -9.81 -4.98 14.15
N SER A 43 -9.05 -6.05 14.42
CA SER A 43 -8.73 -7.04 13.39
C SER A 43 -10.01 -7.65 12.81
N GLY A 44 -10.05 -7.82 11.49
CA GLY A 44 -11.22 -8.37 10.80
C GLY A 44 -12.39 -7.40 10.57
N CYS A 45 -12.31 -6.12 10.99
CA CYS A 45 -13.42 -5.17 10.77
C CYS A 45 -13.56 -4.67 9.32
N GLY A 46 -12.67 -5.09 8.38
CA GLY A 46 -12.80 -4.78 6.95
C GLY A 46 -11.78 -3.79 6.38
N LYS A 47 -10.81 -3.28 7.17
CA LYS A 47 -9.80 -2.27 6.74
C LYS A 47 -9.02 -2.71 5.51
N SER A 48 -8.33 -3.84 5.59
CA SER A 48 -7.52 -4.36 4.46
C SER A 48 -8.38 -4.72 3.26
N VAL A 49 -9.59 -5.26 3.47
CA VAL A 49 -10.54 -5.55 2.39
C VAL A 49 -10.94 -4.26 1.67
N THR A 50 -11.16 -3.17 2.40
CA THR A 50 -11.51 -1.87 1.80
C THR A 50 -10.41 -1.41 0.83
N VAL A 51 -9.14 -1.35 1.26
CA VAL A 51 -8.05 -0.86 0.39
C VAL A 51 -7.67 -1.84 -0.71
N GLN A 52 -7.72 -3.15 -0.44
CA GLN A 52 -7.49 -4.17 -1.47
C GLN A 52 -8.56 -4.13 -2.55
N SER A 53 -9.80 -3.75 -2.22
CA SER A 53 -10.86 -3.55 -3.21
C SER A 53 -10.55 -2.38 -4.14
N LEU A 54 -10.00 -1.28 -3.62
CA LEU A 54 -9.56 -0.13 -4.41
C LEU A 54 -8.44 -0.51 -5.38
N MET A 55 -7.55 -1.40 -4.93
CA MET A 55 -6.48 -1.95 -5.75
C MET A 55 -6.95 -3.06 -6.71
N GLY A 56 -8.20 -3.51 -6.61
CA GLY A 56 -8.69 -4.66 -7.37
C GLY A 56 -7.93 -5.95 -7.07
N LEU A 57 -7.47 -6.12 -5.83
CA LEU A 57 -6.70 -7.29 -5.37
C LEU A 57 -7.59 -8.36 -4.71
N ILE A 58 -8.87 -8.09 -4.51
CA ILE A 58 -9.83 -9.07 -3.98
C ILE A 58 -10.04 -10.16 -5.03
N PRO A 59 -9.83 -11.46 -4.69
CA PRO A 59 -10.16 -12.56 -5.58
C PRO A 59 -11.67 -12.58 -5.87
N MET A 60 -12.05 -12.50 -7.12
CA MET A 60 -13.45 -12.54 -7.54
C MET A 60 -13.67 -13.65 -8.56
N PRO A 61 -14.29 -14.80 -8.19
CA PRO A 61 -14.85 -15.19 -6.88
C PRO A 61 -13.78 -15.59 -5.85
N PRO A 62 -14.06 -15.75 -4.52
CA PRO A 62 -15.40 -15.70 -3.87
C PRO A 62 -15.85 -14.29 -3.47
N GLY A 63 -14.99 -13.26 -3.60
CA GLY A 63 -15.34 -11.88 -3.31
C GLY A 63 -16.24 -11.27 -4.38
N ARG A 64 -16.99 -10.24 -3.99
CA ARG A 64 -17.82 -9.43 -4.89
C ARG A 64 -17.95 -8.01 -4.36
N ILE A 65 -17.67 -7.01 -5.19
CA ILE A 65 -18.05 -5.61 -4.91
C ILE A 65 -19.52 -5.46 -5.31
N THR A 66 -20.39 -5.22 -4.33
CA THR A 66 -21.85 -5.19 -4.52
C THR A 66 -22.41 -3.79 -4.71
N ASN A 67 -21.68 -2.78 -4.22
CA ASN A 67 -22.05 -1.38 -4.35
C ASN A 67 -20.82 -0.48 -4.25
N GLY A 68 -20.97 0.77 -4.63
CA GLY A 68 -20.02 1.85 -4.42
C GLY A 68 -19.31 2.33 -5.67
N THR A 69 -18.68 3.49 -5.51
CA THR A 69 -17.80 4.10 -6.51
C THR A 69 -16.49 4.49 -5.85
N ALA A 70 -15.40 4.43 -6.60
CA ALA A 70 -14.13 5.01 -6.20
C ALA A 70 -13.49 5.71 -7.39
N THR A 71 -13.01 6.93 -7.16
CA THR A 71 -12.33 7.73 -8.19
C THR A 71 -10.97 8.18 -7.67
N LEU A 72 -9.94 8.03 -8.51
CA LEU A 72 -8.59 8.52 -8.29
C LEU A 72 -8.27 9.56 -9.34
N ASN A 73 -7.90 10.78 -8.95
CA ASN A 73 -7.71 11.90 -9.86
C ASN A 73 -8.90 12.06 -10.85
N GLY A 74 -10.13 11.85 -10.37
CA GLY A 74 -11.36 11.90 -11.18
C GLY A 74 -11.64 10.70 -12.08
N LYS A 75 -10.76 9.70 -12.14
CA LYS A 75 -10.95 8.47 -12.92
C LYS A 75 -11.49 7.35 -12.04
N SER A 76 -12.50 6.62 -12.52
CA SER A 76 -13.02 5.44 -11.83
C SER A 76 -11.96 4.34 -11.75
N ILE A 77 -11.84 3.71 -10.55
CA ILE A 77 -10.87 2.66 -10.29
C ILE A 77 -11.48 1.33 -9.84
N LEU A 78 -12.81 1.27 -9.64
CA LEU A 78 -13.49 0.02 -9.26
C LEU A 78 -13.94 -0.78 -10.48
N ASN A 79 -13.92 -2.12 -10.33
CA ASN A 79 -14.42 -3.07 -11.34
C ASN A 79 -13.75 -2.91 -12.72
N LEU A 80 -12.50 -2.46 -12.76
CA LEU A 80 -11.75 -2.33 -14.01
C LEU A 80 -11.33 -3.70 -14.56
N PRO A 81 -11.31 -3.88 -15.88
CA PRO A 81 -10.60 -5.00 -16.49
C PRO A 81 -9.13 -5.06 -16.04
N ALA A 82 -8.56 -6.27 -15.90
CA ALA A 82 -7.20 -6.45 -15.40
C ALA A 82 -6.15 -5.59 -16.14
N ALA A 83 -6.27 -5.47 -17.46
CA ALA A 83 -5.38 -4.66 -18.28
C ALA A 83 -5.43 -3.15 -17.94
N GLU A 84 -6.59 -2.64 -17.52
CA GLU A 84 -6.73 -1.25 -17.08
C GLU A 84 -6.30 -1.08 -15.62
N ALA A 85 -6.66 -2.01 -14.75
CA ALA A 85 -6.23 -2.02 -13.36
C ALA A 85 -4.69 -2.01 -13.24
N ASN A 86 -4.00 -2.76 -14.08
CA ASN A 86 -2.53 -2.80 -14.10
C ASN A 86 -1.88 -1.47 -14.51
N LYS A 87 -2.59 -0.55 -15.16
CA LYS A 87 -2.07 0.77 -15.53
C LYS A 87 -1.95 1.73 -14.36
N PHE A 88 -2.75 1.54 -13.30
CA PHE A 88 -2.69 2.41 -12.12
C PHE A 88 -2.02 1.75 -10.92
N ARG A 89 -2.05 0.40 -10.81
CA ARG A 89 -1.35 -0.33 -9.74
C ARG A 89 0.16 -0.11 -9.84
N GLY A 90 0.77 0.25 -8.71
CA GLY A 90 2.20 0.57 -8.64
C GLY A 90 2.59 1.87 -9.35
N VAL A 91 1.72 2.48 -10.15
CA VAL A 91 1.99 3.72 -10.90
C VAL A 91 1.36 4.94 -10.22
N GLU A 92 0.06 4.89 -9.95
CA GLU A 92 -0.68 5.97 -9.27
C GLU A 92 -0.97 5.62 -7.79
N ILE A 93 -1.11 4.33 -7.47
CA ILE A 93 -1.26 3.81 -6.11
C ILE A 93 -0.19 2.76 -5.86
N GLY A 94 0.68 3.01 -4.87
CA GLY A 94 1.60 2.03 -4.30
C GLY A 94 0.95 1.35 -3.08
N MET A 95 1.40 0.14 -2.74
CA MET A 95 0.94 -0.59 -1.55
C MET A 95 2.10 -1.24 -0.82
N ILE A 96 2.14 -1.02 0.49
CA ILE A 96 2.97 -1.72 1.46
C ILE A 96 2.06 -2.75 2.13
N PHE A 97 2.38 -4.03 1.98
CA PHE A 97 1.63 -5.13 2.58
C PHE A 97 2.09 -5.40 4.01
N GLN A 98 1.24 -6.05 4.78
CA GLN A 98 1.47 -6.35 6.20
C GLN A 98 2.71 -7.24 6.43
N ASP A 99 2.97 -8.21 5.56
CA ASP A 99 4.10 -9.14 5.68
C ASP A 99 5.04 -9.03 4.46
N PRO A 100 6.25 -8.44 4.65
CA PRO A 100 7.21 -8.31 3.57
C PRO A 100 7.79 -9.65 3.10
N MET A 101 7.83 -10.68 3.97
CA MET A 101 8.35 -12.00 3.60
C MET A 101 7.47 -12.72 2.59
N SER A 102 6.16 -12.60 2.72
CA SER A 102 5.21 -13.21 1.76
C SER A 102 5.01 -12.35 0.51
N SER A 103 5.34 -11.06 0.58
CA SER A 103 5.12 -10.10 -0.52
C SER A 103 6.27 -10.06 -1.51
N LEU A 104 7.49 -10.36 -1.07
CA LEU A 104 8.68 -10.38 -1.91
C LEU A 104 8.92 -11.79 -2.49
N ASN A 105 9.31 -11.85 -3.76
CA ASN A 105 9.63 -13.11 -4.43
C ASN A 105 10.99 -13.67 -3.91
N PRO A 106 11.03 -14.83 -3.25
CA PRO A 106 12.27 -15.38 -2.65
C PRO A 106 13.30 -15.83 -3.70
N THR A 107 12.91 -15.98 -4.97
CA THR A 107 13.78 -16.47 -6.05
C THR A 107 14.36 -15.35 -6.91
N MET A 108 14.03 -14.10 -6.63
CA MET A 108 14.57 -12.92 -7.32
C MET A 108 15.36 -12.04 -6.35
N THR A 109 16.39 -11.36 -6.86
CA THR A 109 17.11 -10.39 -6.04
C THR A 109 16.23 -9.17 -5.74
N ILE A 110 16.51 -8.46 -4.64
CA ILE A 110 15.74 -7.27 -4.25
C ILE A 110 15.78 -6.20 -5.35
N GLY A 111 16.96 -5.96 -5.94
CA GLY A 111 17.10 -4.98 -7.02
C GLY A 111 16.32 -5.35 -8.27
N ASP A 112 16.30 -6.65 -8.65
CA ASP A 112 15.54 -7.10 -9.81
C ASP A 112 14.02 -6.96 -9.63
N GLN A 113 13.51 -7.20 -8.42
CA GLN A 113 12.08 -7.03 -8.12
C GLN A 113 11.65 -5.56 -8.22
N ILE A 114 12.47 -4.63 -7.71
CA ILE A 114 12.20 -3.20 -7.85
C ILE A 114 12.33 -2.77 -9.31
N ALA A 115 13.37 -3.24 -10.01
CA ALA A 115 13.61 -2.94 -11.41
C ALA A 115 12.51 -3.46 -12.33
N GLU A 116 11.89 -4.61 -12.02
CA GLU A 116 10.77 -5.17 -12.79
C GLU A 116 9.61 -4.18 -12.88
N THR A 117 9.23 -3.54 -11.78
CA THR A 117 8.17 -2.51 -11.74
C THR A 117 8.48 -1.37 -12.72
N LEU A 118 9.72 -0.90 -12.75
CA LEU A 118 10.17 0.17 -13.65
C LEU A 118 10.18 -0.26 -15.13
N LYS A 119 10.58 -1.49 -15.41
CA LYS A 119 10.55 -2.05 -16.78
C LYS A 119 9.13 -2.16 -17.31
N VAL A 120 8.23 -2.73 -16.51
CA VAL A 120 6.84 -2.96 -16.89
C VAL A 120 6.07 -1.65 -17.07
N HIS A 121 6.22 -0.70 -16.14
CA HIS A 121 5.37 0.49 -16.10
C HIS A 121 6.01 1.75 -16.68
N ARG A 122 7.34 1.83 -16.76
CA ARG A 122 8.08 3.01 -17.24
C ARG A 122 8.92 2.73 -18.50
N GLY A 123 8.90 1.48 -19.02
CA GLY A 123 9.65 1.10 -20.23
C GLY A 123 11.16 1.26 -20.08
N LYS A 124 11.70 1.20 -18.86
CA LYS A 124 13.13 1.35 -18.61
C LYS A 124 13.90 0.11 -19.10
N THR A 125 15.13 0.32 -19.56
CA THR A 125 16.06 -0.76 -19.83
C THR A 125 16.51 -1.45 -18.54
N ASP A 126 17.05 -2.67 -18.62
CA ASP A 126 17.53 -3.41 -17.45
C ASP A 126 18.56 -2.61 -16.64
N GLN A 127 19.50 -1.95 -17.31
CA GLN A 127 20.55 -1.16 -16.65
C GLN A 127 19.99 0.09 -15.98
N GLU A 128 19.10 0.83 -16.63
CA GLU A 128 18.46 2.02 -16.06
C GLU A 128 17.57 1.64 -14.86
N ALA A 129 16.75 0.60 -15.01
CA ALA A 129 15.85 0.14 -13.97
C ALA A 129 16.61 -0.34 -12.72
N PHE A 130 17.68 -1.10 -12.90
CA PHE A 130 18.51 -1.57 -11.79
C PHE A 130 19.24 -0.41 -11.08
N LYS A 131 19.73 0.58 -11.84
CA LYS A 131 20.33 1.79 -11.25
C LYS A 131 19.33 2.54 -10.38
N ILE A 132 18.11 2.77 -10.88
CA ILE A 132 17.04 3.43 -10.12
C ILE A 132 16.65 2.59 -8.89
N ALA A 133 16.62 1.26 -9.01
CA ALA A 133 16.38 0.37 -7.87
C ALA A 133 17.41 0.55 -6.75
N VAL A 134 18.69 0.70 -7.08
CA VAL A 134 19.75 1.00 -6.10
C VAL A 134 19.51 2.37 -5.46
N GLU A 135 19.21 3.41 -6.23
CA GLU A 135 18.90 4.75 -5.72
C GLU A 135 17.69 4.74 -4.77
N LEU A 136 16.65 3.95 -5.06
CA LEU A 136 15.49 3.78 -4.20
C LEU A 136 15.85 3.07 -2.88
N LEU A 137 16.72 2.07 -2.92
CA LEU A 137 17.21 1.39 -1.72
C LEU A 137 18.06 2.34 -0.85
N GLU A 138 18.86 3.22 -1.44
CA GLU A 138 19.58 4.28 -0.72
C GLU A 138 18.62 5.25 -0.04
N ARG A 139 17.59 5.70 -0.75
CA ARG A 139 16.55 6.61 -0.24
C ARG A 139 15.74 5.99 0.91
N THR A 140 15.59 4.67 0.92
CA THR A 140 14.96 3.95 2.04
C THR A 140 15.96 3.54 3.12
N HIS A 141 17.15 4.13 3.13
CA HIS A 141 18.20 3.94 4.12
C HIS A 141 18.67 2.47 4.25
N ILE A 142 18.73 1.74 3.13
CA ILE A 142 19.38 0.44 3.07
C ILE A 142 20.89 0.66 2.97
N PRO A 143 21.69 0.20 3.95
CA PRO A 143 23.15 0.35 3.91
C PRO A 143 23.76 -0.46 2.77
N GLU A 144 24.83 0.02 2.14
CA GLU A 144 25.49 -0.68 1.02
C GLU A 144 24.53 -1.09 -0.11
N ALA A 145 23.59 -0.20 -0.49
CA ALA A 145 22.50 -0.49 -1.42
C ALA A 145 22.98 -1.17 -2.73
N PRO A 146 24.11 -0.81 -3.37
CA PRO A 146 24.60 -1.48 -4.57
C PRO A 146 24.92 -2.97 -4.35
N LYS A 147 25.35 -3.34 -3.16
CA LYS A 147 25.63 -4.74 -2.79
C LYS A 147 24.32 -5.44 -2.43
N ARG A 148 23.48 -4.80 -1.60
CA ARG A 148 22.21 -5.32 -1.14
C ARG A 148 21.22 -5.56 -2.28
N ALA A 149 21.18 -4.71 -3.28
CA ALA A 149 20.33 -4.90 -4.46
C ALA A 149 20.52 -6.26 -5.15
N LYS A 150 21.73 -6.86 -5.04
CA LYS A 150 22.05 -8.17 -5.62
C LYS A 150 21.75 -9.35 -4.71
N GLN A 151 21.26 -9.11 -3.50
CA GLN A 151 20.91 -10.12 -2.53
C GLN A 151 19.44 -10.52 -2.64
N TYR A 152 19.14 -11.70 -2.11
CA TYR A 152 17.78 -12.25 -2.05
C TYR A 152 17.07 -11.85 -0.74
N PRO A 153 15.73 -11.90 -0.69
CA PRO A 153 14.97 -11.55 0.51
C PRO A 153 15.42 -12.25 1.79
N PHE A 154 15.76 -13.53 1.73
CA PHE A 154 16.18 -14.31 2.90
C PHE A 154 17.53 -13.87 3.50
N GLU A 155 18.30 -13.01 2.82
CA GLU A 155 19.55 -12.42 3.31
C GLU A 155 19.34 -11.09 4.06
N PHE A 156 18.08 -10.61 4.12
CA PHE A 156 17.70 -9.34 4.74
C PHE A 156 17.12 -9.54 6.14
N SER A 157 17.34 -8.59 7.05
CA SER A 157 16.58 -8.50 8.30
C SER A 157 15.15 -8.04 8.04
N GLY A 158 14.23 -8.25 8.99
CA GLY A 158 12.85 -7.82 8.87
C GLY A 158 12.70 -6.31 8.55
N GLY A 159 13.46 -5.46 9.25
CA GLY A 159 13.46 -4.02 8.96
C GLY A 159 14.05 -3.67 7.59
N MET A 160 15.02 -4.42 7.08
CA MET A 160 15.53 -4.24 5.73
C MET A 160 14.53 -4.69 4.68
N LEU A 161 13.82 -5.80 4.90
CA LEU A 161 12.75 -6.26 4.01
C LEU A 161 11.63 -5.22 3.91
N GLN A 162 11.24 -4.64 5.05
CA GLN A 162 10.24 -3.56 5.08
C GLN A 162 10.70 -2.35 4.27
N ARG A 163 11.94 -1.90 4.44
CA ARG A 163 12.52 -0.79 3.66
C ARG A 163 12.61 -1.11 2.16
N ALA A 164 12.93 -2.35 1.79
CA ALA A 164 12.96 -2.80 0.40
C ALA A 164 11.55 -2.83 -0.21
N MET A 165 10.53 -3.26 0.54
CA MET A 165 9.13 -3.22 0.10
C MET A 165 8.63 -1.78 -0.07
N ILE A 166 9.03 -0.86 0.83
CA ILE A 166 8.77 0.58 0.67
C ILE A 166 9.44 1.09 -0.62
N ALA A 167 10.71 0.77 -0.85
CA ALA A 167 11.42 1.15 -2.08
C ALA A 167 10.70 0.65 -3.34
N GLN A 168 10.23 -0.58 -3.34
CA GLN A 168 9.46 -1.16 -4.44
C GLN A 168 8.13 -0.44 -4.66
N SER A 169 7.40 -0.12 -3.59
CA SER A 169 6.11 0.58 -3.68
C SER A 169 6.25 2.01 -4.23
N LEU A 170 7.43 2.62 -4.08
CA LEU A 170 7.75 3.97 -4.57
C LEU A 170 8.35 3.99 -5.98
N ALA A 171 8.63 2.84 -6.60
CA ALA A 171 9.39 2.75 -7.86
C ALA A 171 8.83 3.63 -8.99
N CYS A 172 7.51 3.80 -9.04
CA CYS A 172 6.86 4.65 -10.04
C CYS A 172 6.36 6.01 -9.51
N ASN A 173 6.84 6.47 -8.35
CA ASN A 173 6.39 7.71 -7.72
C ASN A 173 4.86 7.81 -7.64
N PRO A 174 4.19 6.95 -6.88
CA PRO A 174 2.74 6.92 -6.79
C PRO A 174 2.20 8.17 -6.10
N ALA A 175 1.02 8.63 -6.49
CA ALA A 175 0.35 9.75 -5.88
C ALA A 175 -0.26 9.40 -4.50
N ILE A 176 -0.57 8.11 -4.29
CA ILE A 176 -1.06 7.55 -3.02
C ILE A 176 -0.24 6.32 -2.65
N LEU A 177 0.17 6.23 -1.39
CA LEU A 177 0.76 5.06 -0.78
C LEU A 177 -0.22 4.47 0.24
N ILE A 178 -0.66 3.25 0.01
CA ILE A 178 -1.44 2.48 0.98
C ILE A 178 -0.45 1.68 1.84
N ALA A 179 -0.51 1.85 3.17
CA ALA A 179 0.31 1.12 4.11
C ALA A 179 -0.60 0.26 5.02
N ASP A 180 -0.66 -1.04 4.73
CA ASP A 180 -1.48 -1.99 5.48
C ASP A 180 -0.65 -2.62 6.60
N GLU A 181 -0.82 -2.10 7.82
CA GLU A 181 -0.09 -2.50 9.03
C GLU A 181 1.45 -2.55 8.84
N PRO A 182 2.08 -1.46 8.39
CA PRO A 182 3.45 -1.50 7.87
C PRO A 182 4.52 -1.79 8.93
N THR A 183 4.16 -1.89 10.20
CA THR A 183 5.12 -2.06 11.31
C THR A 183 4.76 -3.18 12.29
N THR A 184 3.71 -3.95 12.03
CA THR A 184 3.13 -4.93 12.98
C THR A 184 4.12 -6.02 13.42
N ALA A 185 5.08 -6.43 12.58
CA ALA A 185 6.05 -7.48 12.88
C ALA A 185 7.45 -6.95 13.29
N LEU A 186 7.56 -5.65 13.59
CA LEU A 186 8.85 -4.99 13.86
C LEU A 186 9.00 -4.64 15.35
N ASP A 187 10.23 -4.63 15.84
CA ASP A 187 10.52 -4.09 17.16
C ASP A 187 10.30 -2.55 17.20
N VAL A 188 10.08 -2.00 18.39
CA VAL A 188 9.70 -0.59 18.61
C VAL A 188 10.70 0.38 17.99
N THR A 189 11.99 0.06 18.00
CA THR A 189 13.03 0.94 17.45
C THR A 189 12.96 0.98 15.93
N ILE A 190 12.84 -0.18 15.28
CA ILE A 190 12.70 -0.29 13.83
C ILE A 190 11.36 0.30 13.38
N GLN A 191 10.28 0.06 14.13
CA GLN A 191 8.98 0.69 13.88
C GLN A 191 9.11 2.23 13.82
N ALA A 192 9.75 2.84 14.82
CA ALA A 192 9.95 4.29 14.85
C ALA A 192 10.73 4.81 13.63
N GLN A 193 11.76 4.07 13.20
CA GLN A 193 12.55 4.41 12.02
C GLN A 193 11.76 4.28 10.70
N ILE A 194 10.90 3.27 10.57
CA ILE A 194 10.05 3.09 9.39
C ILE A 194 9.01 4.21 9.29
N LEU A 195 8.39 4.60 10.41
CA LEU A 195 7.43 5.70 10.43
C LEU A 195 8.08 7.03 10.07
N GLU A 196 9.29 7.31 10.57
CA GLU A 196 10.05 8.51 10.21
C GLU A 196 10.38 8.54 8.71
N LEU A 197 10.86 7.42 8.17
CA LEU A 197 11.11 7.27 6.74
C LEU A 197 9.85 7.54 5.91
N MET A 198 8.68 7.02 6.32
CA MET A 198 7.43 7.24 5.60
C MET A 198 7.02 8.72 5.62
N LEU A 199 7.18 9.42 6.75
CA LEU A 199 6.93 10.86 6.86
C LEU A 199 7.89 11.70 6.01
N GLU A 200 9.17 11.33 5.97
CA GLU A 200 10.17 11.95 5.11
C GLU A 200 9.77 11.81 3.63
N LEU A 201 9.46 10.59 3.21
CA LEU A 201 9.06 10.29 1.83
C LEU A 201 7.74 10.96 1.44
N GLN A 202 6.77 11.05 2.34
CA GLN A 202 5.51 11.78 2.12
C GLN A 202 5.80 13.25 1.78
N ARG A 203 6.66 13.88 2.56
CA ARG A 203 7.01 15.31 2.36
C ARG A 203 7.81 15.55 1.10
N THR A 204 8.81 14.71 0.84
CA THR A 204 9.72 14.87 -0.32
C THR A 204 9.05 14.55 -1.64
N GLU A 205 8.16 13.56 -1.68
CA GLU A 205 7.44 13.13 -2.89
C GLU A 205 6.07 13.79 -3.05
N ASN A 206 5.62 14.57 -2.05
CA ASN A 206 4.28 15.18 -2.03
C ASN A 206 3.15 14.15 -2.29
N MET A 207 3.30 12.94 -1.74
CA MET A 207 2.32 11.87 -1.86
C MET A 207 1.35 11.86 -0.69
N SER A 208 0.16 11.27 -0.90
CA SER A 208 -0.81 11.02 0.17
C SER A 208 -0.62 9.61 0.73
N ILE A 209 -0.96 9.40 2.00
CA ILE A 209 -0.85 8.09 2.65
C ILE A 209 -2.23 7.65 3.15
N ILE A 210 -2.60 6.39 2.86
CA ILE A 210 -3.68 5.70 3.58
C ILE A 210 -3.00 4.69 4.51
N LEU A 211 -3.07 4.97 5.81
CA LEU A 211 -2.44 4.16 6.84
C LEU A 211 -3.48 3.27 7.51
N ILE A 212 -3.33 1.96 7.40
CA ILE A 212 -4.12 1.00 8.16
C ILE A 212 -3.30 0.56 9.37
N THR A 213 -3.84 0.71 10.55
CA THR A 213 -3.21 0.26 11.80
C THR A 213 -4.24 0.10 12.91
N HIS A 214 -3.90 -0.67 13.92
CA HIS A 214 -4.63 -0.75 15.20
C HIS A 214 -3.85 -0.07 16.34
N ASP A 215 -2.64 0.47 16.05
CA ASP A 215 -1.79 1.15 17.02
C ASP A 215 -2.05 2.66 17.02
N LEU A 216 -2.69 3.14 18.09
CA LEU A 216 -3.02 4.56 18.28
C LEU A 216 -1.78 5.45 18.42
N ALA A 217 -0.64 4.93 18.88
CA ALA A 217 0.59 5.71 18.96
C ALA A 217 1.15 6.01 17.53
N VAL A 218 1.00 5.06 16.62
CA VAL A 218 1.33 5.25 15.20
C VAL A 218 0.41 6.29 14.57
N VAL A 219 -0.90 6.20 14.85
CA VAL A 219 -1.90 7.18 14.37
C VAL A 219 -1.57 8.58 14.85
N ALA A 220 -1.34 8.76 16.14
CA ALA A 220 -1.02 10.07 16.73
C ALA A 220 0.24 10.73 16.14
N ARG A 221 1.16 9.92 15.62
CA ARG A 221 2.40 10.38 15.00
C ARG A 221 2.27 10.75 13.53
N MET A 222 1.42 10.04 12.79
CA MET A 222 1.39 10.11 11.33
C MET A 222 0.13 10.71 10.73
N ALA A 223 -1.03 10.58 11.40
CA ALA A 223 -2.30 10.88 10.77
C ALA A 223 -2.70 12.36 10.87
N ASP A 224 -3.13 12.92 9.75
CA ASP A 224 -3.82 14.21 9.70
C ASP A 224 -5.31 14.03 10.01
N ARG A 225 -5.91 12.94 9.54
CA ARG A 225 -7.30 12.54 9.79
C ARG A 225 -7.39 11.06 10.12
N VAL A 226 -8.41 10.72 10.89
CA VAL A 226 -8.68 9.34 11.32
C VAL A 226 -10.09 8.94 10.92
N ALA A 227 -10.23 7.75 10.37
CA ALA A 227 -11.51 7.09 10.14
C ALA A 227 -11.58 5.84 11.01
N VAL A 228 -12.55 5.78 11.91
CA VAL A 228 -12.75 4.62 12.79
C VAL A 228 -13.67 3.62 12.12
N MET A 229 -13.17 2.41 11.90
CA MET A 229 -13.92 1.35 11.24
C MET A 229 -14.33 0.26 12.23
N TYR A 230 -15.62 -0.07 12.23
CA TYR A 230 -16.20 -1.14 13.04
C TYR A 230 -17.20 -1.96 12.21
N ALA A 231 -17.08 -3.30 12.27
CA ALA A 231 -17.99 -4.25 11.61
C ALA A 231 -18.33 -3.89 10.14
N GLY A 232 -17.32 -3.46 9.36
CA GLY A 232 -17.45 -3.14 7.94
C GLY A 232 -17.97 -1.74 7.63
N GLN A 233 -18.08 -0.84 8.61
CA GLN A 233 -18.57 0.53 8.43
C GLN A 233 -17.59 1.53 9.09
N ILE A 234 -17.49 2.73 8.52
CA ILE A 234 -16.87 3.88 9.18
C ILE A 234 -17.92 4.47 10.12
N ILE A 235 -17.58 4.63 11.39
CA ILE A 235 -18.48 5.11 12.45
C ILE A 235 -18.08 6.50 12.96
N GLU A 236 -16.83 6.95 12.69
CA GLU A 236 -16.31 8.26 13.05
C GLU A 236 -15.22 8.69 12.07
#